data_ae7e758e2760c205c231254a50517c1c
#
_entry.id   ae7e758e2760c205c231254a50517c1c
#
_cell.length_a   1.000
_cell.length_b   1.000
_cell.length_c   1.000
_cell.angle_alpha   90.00
_cell.angle_beta   90.00
_cell.angle_gamma   90.00
#
_symmetry.space_group_name_H-M   'P 1'
#
loop_
_entity.id
_entity.type
_entity.pdbx_description
1 polymer ?
#
loop_
_entity_poly.entity_id
_entity_poly.type
_entity_poly.pdbx_seq_one_letter_code
_entity_poly.pdbx_strand_id
1 'polypeptide(L)'
;VETYGAFRQAVKAFTEPDESAVRQYDPGFAPAIKGNYRMAPVHDILPPELGCALAEGIDLIGQTVHGFSDSGAYLSGVESRTSSPVRIMRDETGQSAFRGLYPCGEGAGYAGGITSAAMDGMMIAEKIAVRLLDNRGGRYAGDNTV
;
A
#
# COMPACT_ATOMS: atom_id res chain seq x y z
N VAL A 1 -7.33 15.06 -3.41
CA VAL A 1 -8.62 14.68 -2.81
C VAL A 1 -9.74 15.11 -3.72
N GLU A 2 -10.75 14.28 -3.88
CA GLU A 2 -11.94 14.54 -4.68
C GLU A 2 -13.18 14.08 -3.92
N THR A 3 -14.33 14.75 -4.11
CA THR A 3 -15.59 14.24 -3.56
C THR A 3 -16.07 13.05 -4.38
N TYR A 4 -16.73 12.08 -3.73
CA TYR A 4 -17.27 10.91 -4.43
C TYR A 4 -18.31 11.31 -5.49
N GLY A 5 -19.11 12.32 -5.24
CA GLY A 5 -20.06 12.85 -6.22
C GLY A 5 -19.40 13.32 -7.50
N ALA A 6 -18.27 14.07 -7.41
CA ALA A 6 -17.51 14.53 -8.55
C ALA A 6 -16.82 13.37 -9.28
N PHE A 7 -16.18 12.47 -8.53
CA PHE A 7 -15.54 11.26 -9.07
C PHE A 7 -16.52 10.40 -9.86
N ARG A 8 -17.67 10.07 -9.26
CA ARG A 8 -18.71 9.25 -9.88
C ARG A 8 -19.27 9.87 -11.16
N GLN A 9 -19.43 11.20 -11.17
CA GLN A 9 -19.90 11.94 -12.31
C GLN A 9 -18.88 11.94 -13.45
N ALA A 10 -17.60 12.17 -13.15
CA ALA A 10 -16.51 12.11 -14.12
C ALA A 10 -16.36 10.72 -14.73
N VAL A 11 -16.42 9.65 -13.90
CA VAL A 11 -16.34 8.26 -14.36
C VAL A 11 -17.51 7.89 -15.26
N LYS A 12 -18.74 8.32 -14.97
CA LYS A 12 -19.90 8.11 -15.86
C LYS A 12 -19.73 8.76 -17.22
N ALA A 13 -19.09 9.93 -17.29
CA ALA A 13 -18.85 10.61 -18.55
C ALA A 13 -17.97 9.81 -19.53
N PHE A 14 -17.17 8.84 -19.05
CA PHE A 14 -16.44 7.92 -19.94
C PHE A 14 -17.33 6.85 -20.59
N THR A 15 -18.40 6.42 -19.91
CA THR A 15 -19.30 5.39 -20.40
C THR A 15 -20.54 5.95 -21.10
N GLU A 16 -20.99 7.11 -20.64
CA GLU A 16 -22.17 7.82 -21.12
C GLU A 16 -21.80 9.30 -21.31
N PRO A 17 -21.23 9.69 -22.47
CA PRO A 17 -20.85 11.07 -22.70
C PRO A 17 -22.09 11.96 -22.70
N ASP A 18 -22.35 12.63 -21.61
CA ASP A 18 -23.33 13.67 -21.48
C ASP A 18 -22.59 15.01 -21.30
N GLU A 19 -22.94 16.01 -22.11
CA GLU A 19 -22.32 17.34 -22.11
C GLU A 19 -22.62 18.16 -20.84
N SER A 20 -23.28 17.58 -19.84
CA SER A 20 -23.53 18.25 -18.58
C SER A 20 -22.25 18.36 -17.76
N ALA A 21 -21.74 19.57 -17.64
CA ALA A 21 -20.54 19.93 -16.89
C ALA A 21 -20.47 19.22 -15.53
N VAL A 22 -19.31 18.61 -15.23
CA VAL A 22 -18.98 18.08 -13.92
C VAL A 22 -19.26 19.14 -12.86
N ARG A 23 -20.31 18.97 -12.08
CA ARG A 23 -20.65 19.89 -11.01
C ARG A 23 -19.68 19.67 -9.87
N GLN A 24 -18.94 20.72 -9.52
CA GLN A 24 -18.12 20.72 -8.31
C GLN A 24 -19.05 20.54 -7.11
N TYR A 25 -18.95 19.39 -6.45
CA TYR A 25 -19.78 19.10 -5.28
C TYR A 25 -19.08 19.66 -4.04
N ASP A 26 -19.72 20.58 -3.35
CA ASP A 26 -19.25 21.08 -2.05
C ASP A 26 -19.99 20.34 -0.94
N PRO A 27 -19.33 19.45 -0.18
CA PRO A 27 -19.97 18.71 0.91
C PRO A 27 -20.21 19.55 2.16
N GLY A 28 -19.76 20.81 2.21
CA GLY A 28 -19.94 21.69 3.37
C GLY A 28 -19.07 21.36 4.57
N PHE A 29 -18.13 20.42 4.46
CA PHE A 29 -17.16 20.07 5.50
C PHE A 29 -15.78 19.76 4.91
N ALA A 30 -14.74 19.94 5.73
CA ALA A 30 -13.36 19.66 5.30
C ALA A 30 -13.01 18.17 5.45
N PRO A 31 -12.15 17.62 4.57
CA PRO A 31 -11.65 16.26 4.72
C PRO A 31 -10.91 16.06 6.03
N ALA A 32 -11.21 14.97 6.75
CA ALA A 32 -10.51 14.58 7.99
C ALA A 32 -9.16 13.88 7.69
N ILE A 33 -8.33 14.48 6.85
CA ILE A 33 -7.04 13.93 6.43
C ILE A 33 -5.92 14.54 7.26
N LYS A 34 -5.02 13.69 7.76
CA LYS A 34 -3.81 14.16 8.44
C LYS A 34 -2.80 14.69 7.43
N GLY A 35 -2.33 15.92 7.65
CA GLY A 35 -1.36 16.56 6.77
C GLY A 35 -1.99 17.46 5.69
N ASN A 36 -1.16 17.94 4.79
CA ASN A 36 -1.60 18.81 3.72
C ASN A 36 -2.29 18.01 2.61
N TYR A 37 -3.38 18.56 2.11
CA TYR A 37 -4.09 18.00 0.95
C TYR A 37 -4.45 19.12 -0.04
N ARG A 38 -4.77 18.73 -1.26
CA ARG A 38 -5.29 19.62 -2.30
C ARG A 38 -6.47 18.94 -2.97
N MET A 39 -7.52 19.72 -3.26
CA MET A 39 -8.59 19.26 -4.15
C MET A 39 -8.03 19.08 -5.54
N ALA A 40 -8.21 17.93 -6.13
CA ALA A 40 -7.72 17.58 -7.46
C ALA A 40 -8.51 16.37 -7.99
N PRO A 41 -8.62 16.21 -9.31
CA PRO A 41 -9.36 15.10 -9.91
C PRO A 41 -8.62 13.78 -9.66
N VAL A 42 -9.08 13.00 -8.69
CA VAL A 42 -8.53 11.67 -8.35
C VAL A 42 -8.87 10.66 -9.45
N HIS A 43 -9.99 10.86 -10.15
CA HIS A 43 -10.39 10.01 -11.28
C HIS A 43 -9.35 9.98 -12.41
N ASP A 44 -8.58 11.05 -12.62
CA ASP A 44 -7.54 11.12 -13.65
C ASP A 44 -6.33 10.22 -13.36
N ILE A 45 -6.17 9.74 -12.11
CA ILE A 45 -5.06 8.87 -11.70
C ILE A 45 -5.30 7.44 -12.17
N LEU A 46 -6.57 7.06 -12.36
CA LEU A 46 -6.96 5.68 -12.65
C LEU A 46 -7.29 5.53 -14.14
N PRO A 47 -6.95 4.40 -14.76
CA PRO A 47 -7.55 4.02 -16.03
C PRO A 47 -9.09 4.02 -15.93
N PRO A 48 -9.81 4.39 -17.01
CA PRO A 48 -11.28 4.50 -16.98
C PRO A 48 -11.99 3.25 -16.45
N GLU A 49 -11.53 2.06 -16.81
CA GLU A 49 -12.11 0.79 -16.39
C GLU A 49 -11.99 0.58 -14.88
N LEU A 50 -10.86 0.97 -14.30
CA LEU A 50 -10.66 0.90 -12.85
C LEU A 50 -11.48 1.95 -12.12
N GLY A 51 -11.62 3.14 -12.69
CA GLY A 51 -12.50 4.18 -12.17
C GLY A 51 -13.96 3.70 -12.09
N CYS A 52 -14.47 3.09 -13.15
CA CYS A 52 -15.80 2.49 -13.19
C CYS A 52 -15.99 1.39 -12.13
N ALA A 53 -15.06 0.44 -12.08
CA ALA A 53 -15.12 -0.65 -11.11
C ALA A 53 -15.05 -0.13 -9.66
N LEU A 54 -14.27 0.91 -9.39
CA LEU A 54 -14.19 1.54 -8.08
C LEU A 54 -15.51 2.22 -7.71
N ALA A 55 -16.14 2.96 -8.63
CA ALA A 55 -17.43 3.59 -8.40
C ALA A 55 -18.53 2.56 -8.09
N GLU A 56 -18.61 1.47 -8.87
CA GLU A 56 -19.53 0.37 -8.62
C GLU A 56 -19.29 -0.28 -7.24
N GLY A 57 -18.03 -0.54 -6.90
CA GLY A 57 -17.65 -1.10 -5.60
C GLY A 57 -18.06 -0.20 -4.44
N ILE A 58 -17.86 1.12 -4.54
CA ILE A 58 -18.28 2.09 -3.53
C ILE A 58 -19.81 2.10 -3.39
N ASP A 59 -20.55 2.10 -4.50
CA ASP A 59 -22.01 2.05 -4.48
C ASP A 59 -22.53 0.76 -3.82
N LEU A 60 -21.90 -0.39 -4.11
CA LEU A 60 -22.26 -1.67 -3.49
C LEU A 60 -21.99 -1.67 -1.97
N ILE A 61 -20.84 -1.17 -1.53
CA ILE A 61 -20.51 -1.06 -0.11
C ILE A 61 -21.48 -0.09 0.57
N GLY A 62 -21.87 0.99 -0.10
CA GLY A 62 -22.82 1.98 0.40
C GLY A 62 -24.19 1.42 0.72
N GLN A 63 -24.59 0.30 0.11
CA GLN A 63 -25.84 -0.40 0.45
C GLN A 63 -25.82 -1.02 1.85
N THR A 64 -24.63 -1.35 2.36
CA THR A 64 -24.45 -1.98 3.67
C THR A 64 -23.87 -1.00 4.69
N VAL A 65 -22.95 -0.13 4.26
CA VAL A 65 -22.28 0.85 5.11
C VAL A 65 -22.88 2.23 4.86
N HIS A 66 -23.73 2.68 5.76
CA HIS A 66 -24.40 3.98 5.64
C HIS A 66 -23.38 5.13 5.51
N GLY A 67 -23.58 5.98 4.52
CA GLY A 67 -22.72 7.15 4.25
C GLY A 67 -21.45 6.83 3.42
N PHE A 68 -21.15 5.57 3.14
CA PHE A 68 -19.92 5.20 2.39
C PHE A 68 -19.96 5.70 0.94
N SER A 69 -21.12 5.70 0.29
CA SER A 69 -21.36 6.21 -1.06
C SER A 69 -22.04 7.59 -1.08
N ASP A 70 -21.94 8.34 0.01
CA ASP A 70 -22.45 9.71 0.04
C ASP A 70 -21.69 10.59 -0.94
N SER A 71 -22.41 11.43 -1.68
CA SER A 71 -21.80 12.32 -2.67
C SER A 71 -20.76 13.29 -2.06
N GLY A 72 -20.88 13.59 -0.76
CA GLY A 72 -19.94 14.40 0.00
C GLY A 72 -18.76 13.61 0.58
N ALA A 73 -18.75 12.28 0.52
CA ALA A 73 -17.61 11.49 0.96
C ALA A 73 -16.36 11.86 0.13
N TYR A 74 -15.19 11.84 0.77
CA TYR A 74 -13.96 12.19 0.11
C TYR A 74 -13.16 10.95 -0.31
N LEU A 75 -12.71 10.96 -1.56
CA LEU A 75 -11.68 10.06 -2.08
C LEU A 75 -10.31 10.72 -1.95
N SER A 76 -9.37 10.00 -1.40
CA SER A 76 -7.98 10.43 -1.25
C SER A 76 -7.07 9.54 -2.08
N GLY A 77 -6.29 10.10 -2.94
CA GLY A 77 -5.34 9.40 -3.81
C GLY A 77 -4.07 10.23 -4.02
N VAL A 78 -2.98 9.61 -4.36
CA VAL A 78 -2.74 8.16 -4.50
C VAL A 78 -2.05 7.65 -3.24
N GLU A 79 -2.40 6.43 -2.76
CA GLU A 79 -1.62 5.69 -1.76
C GLU A 79 -0.32 5.23 -2.43
N SER A 80 0.76 5.97 -2.22
CA SER A 80 2.07 5.66 -2.83
C SER A 80 2.93 4.77 -1.95
N ARG A 81 2.51 4.50 -0.71
CA ARG A 81 3.22 3.64 0.23
C ARG A 81 2.49 2.31 0.36
N THR A 82 2.81 1.40 -0.53
CA THR A 82 2.20 0.09 -0.61
C THR A 82 3.26 -0.98 -0.86
N SER A 83 2.85 -2.24 -0.99
CA SER A 83 3.74 -3.37 -1.22
C SER A 83 4.67 -3.14 -2.40
N SER A 84 5.94 -3.49 -2.23
CA SER A 84 6.92 -3.34 -3.29
C SER A 84 6.58 -4.22 -4.50
N PRO A 85 6.55 -3.69 -5.72
CA PRO A 85 6.37 -4.48 -6.94
C PRO A 85 7.61 -5.32 -7.27
N VAL A 86 8.73 -5.06 -6.59
CA VAL A 86 10.02 -5.74 -6.78
C VAL A 86 10.34 -6.56 -5.55
N ARG A 87 10.76 -7.82 -5.76
CA ARG A 87 11.28 -8.68 -4.71
C ARG A 87 12.79 -8.71 -4.75
N ILE A 88 13.43 -8.33 -3.65
CA ILE A 88 14.88 -8.45 -3.49
C ILE A 88 15.18 -9.90 -3.10
N MET A 89 15.79 -10.67 -3.99
CA MET A 89 16.04 -12.10 -3.78
C MET A 89 16.94 -12.35 -2.57
N ARG A 90 16.59 -13.39 -1.80
CA ARG A 90 17.37 -13.90 -0.67
C ARG A 90 17.40 -15.43 -0.71
N ASP A 91 18.49 -16.00 -0.20
CA ASP A 91 18.68 -17.44 -0.10
C ASP A 91 17.95 -18.03 1.13
N GLU A 92 18.16 -19.32 1.37
CA GLU A 92 17.54 -20.03 2.50
C GLU A 92 17.99 -19.49 3.86
N THR A 93 19.15 -18.83 3.93
CA THR A 93 19.65 -18.17 5.15
C THR A 93 19.03 -16.79 5.36
N GLY A 94 18.27 -16.30 4.38
CA GLY A 94 17.66 -14.97 4.37
C GLY A 94 18.58 -13.88 3.84
N GLN A 95 19.82 -14.21 3.39
CA GLN A 95 20.78 -13.24 2.88
C GLN A 95 20.59 -13.03 1.36
N SER A 96 20.77 -11.81 0.89
CA SER A 96 20.82 -11.51 -0.54
C SER A 96 22.15 -11.93 -1.16
N ALA A 97 22.30 -11.70 -2.46
CA ALA A 97 23.58 -11.85 -3.14
C ALA A 97 24.71 -10.98 -2.54
N PHE A 98 24.36 -9.94 -1.82
CA PHE A 98 25.31 -9.09 -1.11
C PHE A 98 25.47 -9.57 0.33
N ARG A 99 26.71 -9.87 0.71
CA ARG A 99 27.03 -10.35 2.06
C ARG A 99 26.63 -9.33 3.12
N GLY A 100 25.88 -9.81 4.12
CA GLY A 100 25.42 -8.99 5.25
C GLY A 100 24.13 -8.20 4.98
N LEU A 101 23.54 -8.31 3.79
CA LEU A 101 22.26 -7.70 3.45
C LEU A 101 21.14 -8.75 3.53
N TYR A 102 20.15 -8.49 4.39
CA TYR A 102 19.03 -9.38 4.67
C TYR A 102 17.70 -8.69 4.33
N PRO A 103 17.20 -8.81 3.09
CA PRO A 103 15.95 -8.21 2.68
C PRO A 103 14.79 -8.82 3.44
N CYS A 104 13.90 -7.99 4.03
CA CYS A 104 12.71 -8.47 4.72
C CYS A 104 11.56 -7.47 4.66
N GLY A 105 10.37 -7.97 4.95
CA GLY A 105 9.15 -7.20 5.07
C GLY A 105 8.62 -6.65 3.74
N GLU A 106 7.82 -5.59 3.84
CA GLU A 106 7.07 -5.01 2.73
C GLU A 106 7.98 -4.39 1.67
N GLY A 107 8.93 -3.58 2.07
CA GLY A 107 9.84 -2.90 1.15
C GLY A 107 10.71 -3.84 0.32
N ALA A 108 10.96 -5.05 0.81
CA ALA A 108 11.72 -6.09 0.11
C ALA A 108 10.84 -7.04 -0.72
N GLY A 109 9.52 -6.84 -0.73
CA GLY A 109 8.56 -7.60 -1.51
C GLY A 109 8.16 -8.96 -0.91
N TYR A 110 8.34 -9.16 0.42
CA TYR A 110 8.01 -10.42 1.09
C TYR A 110 6.69 -10.39 1.87
N ALA A 111 6.13 -9.23 2.12
CA ALA A 111 4.90 -9.05 2.87
C ALA A 111 4.14 -7.81 2.40
N GLY A 112 2.81 -7.81 2.53
CA GLY A 112 1.96 -6.68 2.13
C GLY A 112 1.12 -6.11 3.28
N GLY A 113 1.26 -6.63 4.50
CA GLY A 113 0.53 -6.16 5.68
C GLY A 113 1.42 -5.99 6.90
N ILE A 114 0.95 -5.21 7.87
CA ILE A 114 1.70 -4.88 9.09
C ILE A 114 2.17 -6.15 9.82
N THR A 115 1.25 -7.08 10.09
CA THR A 115 1.56 -8.32 10.82
C THR A 115 2.50 -9.22 10.01
N SER A 116 2.23 -9.43 8.73
CA SER A 116 3.07 -10.27 7.88
C SER A 116 4.47 -9.71 7.70
N ALA A 117 4.62 -8.39 7.59
CA ALA A 117 5.93 -7.73 7.54
C ALA A 117 6.71 -7.89 8.85
N ALA A 118 6.03 -7.77 9.99
CA ALA A 118 6.64 -8.00 11.30
C ALA A 118 7.09 -9.45 11.47
N MET A 119 6.27 -10.43 11.09
CA MET A 119 6.60 -11.86 11.15
C MET A 119 7.81 -12.20 10.27
N ASP A 120 7.84 -11.69 9.02
CA ASP A 120 8.98 -11.90 8.13
C ASP A 120 10.27 -11.28 8.70
N GLY A 121 10.18 -10.08 9.26
CA GLY A 121 11.30 -9.43 9.95
C GLY A 121 11.83 -10.24 11.13
N MET A 122 10.94 -10.79 11.97
CA MET A 122 11.31 -11.66 13.10
C MET A 122 12.00 -12.92 12.62
N MET A 123 11.46 -13.60 11.60
CA MET A 123 12.06 -14.82 11.03
C MET A 123 13.47 -14.53 10.49
N ILE A 124 13.69 -13.41 9.83
CA ILE A 124 15.02 -13.03 9.35
C ILE A 124 15.96 -12.69 10.50
N ALA A 125 15.48 -12.01 11.54
CA ALA A 125 16.29 -11.73 12.74
C ALA A 125 16.76 -13.01 13.43
N GLU A 126 15.91 -14.03 13.54
CA GLU A 126 16.27 -15.36 14.08
C GLU A 126 17.38 -16.01 13.24
N LYS A 127 17.25 -16.03 11.92
CA LYS A 127 18.29 -16.57 11.03
C LYS A 127 19.64 -15.84 11.20
N ILE A 128 19.62 -14.53 11.33
CA ILE A 128 20.82 -13.72 11.58
C ILE A 128 21.43 -14.10 12.94
N ALA A 129 20.60 -14.23 13.98
CA ALA A 129 21.07 -14.59 15.31
C ALA A 129 21.78 -15.95 15.33
N VAL A 130 21.18 -16.98 14.72
CA VAL A 130 21.78 -18.31 14.59
C VAL A 130 23.15 -18.22 13.91
N ARG A 131 23.23 -17.52 12.77
CA ARG A 131 24.49 -17.35 12.03
C ARG A 131 25.57 -16.65 12.85
N LEU A 132 25.20 -15.63 13.62
CA LEU A 132 26.17 -14.91 14.46
C LEU A 132 26.68 -15.75 15.63
N LEU A 133 25.82 -16.61 16.20
CA LEU A 133 26.19 -17.54 17.27
C LEU A 133 27.14 -18.62 16.74
N ASP A 134 26.84 -19.23 15.60
CA ASP A 134 27.69 -20.23 14.96
C ASP A 134 29.09 -19.69 14.63
N ASN A 135 29.15 -18.47 14.13
CA ASN A 135 30.44 -17.81 13.86
C ASN A 135 31.23 -17.46 15.13
N ARG A 136 30.59 -17.32 16.28
CA ARG A 136 31.27 -17.14 17.57
C ARG A 136 31.78 -18.45 18.13
N GLY A 137 31.01 -19.55 18.01
CA GLY A 137 31.44 -20.88 18.42
C GLY A 137 32.71 -21.36 17.71
N GLY A 138 32.82 -21.08 16.41
CA GLY A 138 34.02 -21.43 15.63
C GLY A 138 35.29 -20.65 15.98
N ARG A 139 35.19 -19.50 16.61
CA ARG A 139 36.35 -18.70 17.05
C ARG A 139 36.92 -19.13 18.40
N TYR A 140 36.15 -19.84 19.23
CA TYR A 140 36.63 -20.37 20.52
C TYR A 140 37.15 -21.80 20.41
N ALA A 141 36.92 -22.49 19.28
CA ALA A 141 37.41 -23.85 19.08
C ALA A 141 38.83 -23.94 18.44
N GLY A 142 39.43 -22.79 18.06
CA GLY A 142 40.71 -22.73 17.33
C GLY A 142 41.93 -22.31 18.13
N ASP A 143 41.83 -22.08 19.45
CA ASP A 143 42.97 -21.52 20.22
C ASP A 143 43.40 -22.39 21.42
N ASN A 144 43.28 -23.71 21.29
CA ASN A 144 43.88 -24.68 22.25
C ASN A 144 44.76 -25.66 21.53
N THR A 145 45.84 -25.17 20.92
CA THR A 145 47.03 -25.99 20.63
C THR A 145 48.25 -25.20 21.04
N VAL A 146 48.71 -25.48 22.24
CA VAL A 146 50.09 -25.31 22.69
C VAL A 146 50.89 -26.51 22.25
#